data_3a4b71aaeb99a03687444466f51b69f1
#
_entry.id   3a4b71aaeb99a03687444466f51b69f1
#
_cell.length_a   1.000
_cell.length_b   1.000
_cell.length_c   1.000
_cell.angle_alpha   90.00
_cell.angle_beta   90.00
_cell.angle_gamma   90.00
#
_symmetry.space_group_name_H-M   'P 1'
#
loop_
_entity.id
_entity.type
_entity.pdbx_description
1 polymer ?
#
loop_
_entity_poly.entity_id
_entity_poly.type
_entity_poly.pdbx_seq_one_letter_code
_entity_poly.pdbx_strand_id
1 'polypeptide(L)'
;MNMHALRNGFFLSALLTLSGCSILPEKAPSTLYRLPATTMQSDPATITQPERLGIATPEAGHLLSSNRIVVFPEGNVVNVYEGARWHEDAPDMLQAQLIAGLQQQELFANVSSDRLPHDLLLLSELRHFQSEYDTSPPSVNLQLDVQLLGADQQPVASTSFAIRERATSTGIPDVVNAFGSATDRLTEQLASWLITNAPN
;
A
#
# COMPACT_ATOMS: atom_id res chain seq x y z
N MET A 1 -73.17 -1.89 -31.88
CA MET A 1 -72.46 -2.11 -30.61
C MET A 1 -70.98 -2.20 -30.94
N ASN A 2 -70.21 -1.17 -30.54
CA ASN A 2 -68.94 -0.77 -31.16
C ASN A 2 -67.75 -1.60 -30.68
N MET A 3 -67.28 -2.46 -31.55
CA MET A 3 -66.11 -3.34 -31.36
C MET A 3 -64.75 -2.55 -31.35
N HIS A 4 -64.78 -1.26 -31.66
CA HIS A 4 -63.58 -0.38 -31.68
C HIS A 4 -63.21 0.18 -30.31
N ALA A 5 -64.12 0.23 -29.35
CA ALA A 5 -63.86 0.77 -28.01
C ALA A 5 -63.05 -0.19 -27.11
N LEU A 6 -63.13 -1.53 -27.33
CA LEU A 6 -62.37 -2.50 -26.52
C LEU A 6 -60.90 -2.63 -26.95
N ARG A 7 -60.57 -2.31 -28.22
CA ARG A 7 -59.21 -2.46 -28.74
C ARG A 7 -58.26 -1.35 -28.27
N ASN A 8 -58.78 -0.15 -28.07
CA ASN A 8 -57.98 0.99 -27.60
C ASN A 8 -57.69 0.96 -26.08
N GLY A 9 -58.56 0.31 -25.29
CA GLY A 9 -58.34 0.18 -23.83
C GLY A 9 -57.24 -0.81 -23.48
N PHE A 10 -57.01 -1.81 -24.31
CA PHE A 10 -55.97 -2.86 -24.07
C PHE A 10 -54.56 -2.38 -24.40
N PHE A 11 -54.40 -1.46 -25.36
CA PHE A 11 -53.08 -0.86 -25.70
C PHE A 11 -52.61 0.19 -24.72
N LEU A 12 -53.51 0.88 -24.02
CA LEU A 12 -53.15 1.91 -23.06
C LEU A 12 -52.75 1.32 -21.69
N SER A 13 -53.22 0.09 -21.37
CA SER A 13 -52.87 -0.59 -20.12
C SER A 13 -51.53 -1.31 -20.17
N ALA A 14 -50.98 -1.59 -21.36
CA ALA A 14 -49.70 -2.31 -21.54
C ALA A 14 -48.46 -1.37 -21.44
N LEU A 15 -48.67 -0.03 -21.45
CA LEU A 15 -47.57 0.93 -21.47
C LEU A 15 -47.15 1.44 -20.07
N LEU A 16 -47.86 1.03 -19.01
CA LEU A 16 -47.62 1.54 -17.63
C LEU A 16 -46.76 0.65 -16.73
N THR A 17 -46.18 -0.44 -17.26
CA THR A 17 -45.44 -1.42 -16.42
C THR A 17 -43.92 -1.39 -16.58
N LEU A 18 -43.34 -0.38 -17.27
CA LEU A 18 -41.86 -0.30 -17.48
C LEU A 18 -41.15 0.77 -16.62
N SER A 19 -41.74 1.24 -15.56
CA SER A 19 -40.99 2.07 -14.59
C SER A 19 -40.37 1.20 -13.49
N GLY A 20 -39.53 0.27 -13.87
CA GLY A 20 -38.59 -0.39 -13.00
C GLY A 20 -37.42 0.57 -12.70
N CYS A 21 -37.60 1.47 -11.73
CA CYS A 21 -36.45 2.16 -11.14
C CYS A 21 -35.55 1.09 -10.49
N SER A 22 -34.46 0.71 -11.16
CA SER A 22 -33.37 -0.01 -10.50
C SER A 22 -32.73 0.95 -9.51
N ILE A 23 -33.19 0.94 -8.26
CA ILE A 23 -32.49 1.56 -7.13
C ILE A 23 -31.29 0.64 -6.87
N LEU A 24 -30.23 0.82 -7.67
CA LEU A 24 -28.91 0.32 -7.30
C LEU A 24 -28.47 1.11 -6.07
N PRO A 25 -28.18 0.46 -4.94
CA PRO A 25 -27.65 1.16 -3.78
C PRO A 25 -26.35 1.86 -4.20
N GLU A 26 -26.37 3.19 -4.22
CA GLU A 26 -25.18 3.98 -4.48
C GLU A 26 -24.19 3.71 -3.35
N LYS A 27 -23.04 3.10 -3.68
CA LYS A 27 -22.02 2.78 -2.69
C LYS A 27 -21.50 4.10 -2.14
N ALA A 28 -21.57 4.28 -0.83
CA ALA A 28 -21.07 5.49 -0.17
C ALA A 28 -19.62 5.77 -0.63
N PRO A 29 -19.29 7.05 -0.94
CA PRO A 29 -17.95 7.40 -1.37
C PRO A 29 -16.93 7.02 -0.29
N SER A 30 -15.82 6.40 -0.69
CA SER A 30 -14.72 6.05 0.21
C SER A 30 -13.79 7.24 0.38
N THR A 31 -13.34 7.49 1.62
CA THR A 31 -12.25 8.42 1.90
C THR A 31 -10.93 7.78 1.45
N LEU A 32 -10.16 8.52 0.64
CA LEU A 32 -8.85 8.08 0.18
C LEU A 32 -7.77 8.61 1.12
N TYR A 33 -6.88 7.70 1.54
CA TYR A 33 -5.73 7.99 2.38
C TYR A 33 -4.44 7.77 1.60
N ARG A 34 -3.44 8.57 1.90
CA ARG A 34 -2.05 8.35 1.49
C ARG A 34 -1.21 8.11 2.73
N LEU A 35 -0.08 7.43 2.59
CA LEU A 35 0.89 7.40 3.67
C LEU A 35 1.38 8.83 3.94
N PRO A 36 1.59 9.21 5.22
CA PRO A 36 2.25 10.45 5.56
C PRO A 36 3.60 10.55 4.83
N ALA A 37 4.00 11.78 4.50
CA ALA A 37 5.29 11.98 3.86
C ALA A 37 6.43 11.59 4.81
N THR A 38 7.39 10.82 4.32
CA THR A 38 8.61 10.47 5.04
C THR A 38 9.44 11.73 5.35
N THR A 39 9.93 11.82 6.59
CA THR A 39 10.84 12.88 7.03
C THR A 39 12.13 12.23 7.55
N MET A 40 12.96 11.75 6.62
CA MET A 40 14.28 11.21 6.96
C MET A 40 15.30 12.34 7.10
N GLN A 41 16.23 12.19 8.04
CA GLN A 41 17.37 13.10 8.16
C GLN A 41 18.60 12.40 7.61
N SER A 42 19.32 13.04 6.68
CA SER A 42 20.63 12.58 6.27
C SER A 42 21.64 12.79 7.39
N ASP A 43 22.46 11.78 7.67
CA ASP A 43 23.65 11.97 8.49
C ASP A 43 24.79 12.47 7.57
N PRO A 44 25.26 13.72 7.75
CA PRO A 44 26.30 14.29 6.88
C PRO A 44 27.66 13.55 6.99
N ALA A 45 27.80 12.64 7.94
CA ALA A 45 29.00 11.81 8.09
C ALA A 45 28.94 10.53 7.24
N THR A 46 27.81 10.22 6.59
CA THR A 46 27.64 8.99 5.81
C THR A 46 28.31 9.14 4.45
N ILE A 47 29.15 8.16 4.08
CA ILE A 47 29.78 8.10 2.75
C ILE A 47 28.72 7.66 1.75
N THR A 48 28.49 8.47 0.71
CA THR A 48 27.59 8.10 -0.39
C THR A 48 28.22 6.99 -1.22
N GLN A 49 27.50 5.89 -1.41
CA GLN A 49 27.90 4.81 -2.30
C GLN A 49 27.80 5.28 -3.76
N PRO A 50 28.78 4.94 -4.62
CA PRO A 50 28.76 5.37 -6.02
C PRO A 50 27.70 4.67 -6.87
N GLU A 51 27.15 3.57 -6.39
CA GLU A 51 26.15 2.75 -7.08
C GLU A 51 24.79 3.45 -7.13
N ARG A 52 24.03 3.10 -8.16
CA ARG A 52 22.63 3.45 -8.33
C ARG A 52 21.77 2.30 -7.85
N LEU A 53 20.85 2.57 -6.93
CA LEU A 53 19.93 1.58 -6.39
C LEU A 53 18.58 1.64 -7.12
N GLY A 54 18.19 0.54 -7.75
CA GLY A 54 16.85 0.30 -8.26
C GLY A 54 16.00 -0.37 -7.18
N ILE A 55 14.78 0.08 -6.97
CA ILE A 55 13.81 -0.53 -6.06
C ILE A 55 12.64 -1.04 -6.88
N ALA A 56 12.42 -2.35 -6.91
CA ALA A 56 11.25 -2.95 -7.54
C ALA A 56 9.99 -2.72 -6.68
N THR A 57 8.82 -2.66 -7.31
CA THR A 57 7.55 -2.70 -6.59
C THR A 57 7.50 -4.02 -5.79
N PRO A 58 7.24 -3.99 -4.48
CA PRO A 58 7.14 -5.20 -3.68
C PRO A 58 6.09 -6.18 -4.23
N GLU A 59 6.44 -7.45 -4.36
CA GLU A 59 5.44 -8.49 -4.58
C GLU A 59 4.55 -8.62 -3.34
N ALA A 60 3.28 -8.94 -3.52
CA ALA A 60 2.36 -9.11 -2.40
C ALA A 60 1.24 -10.08 -2.73
N GLY A 61 0.69 -10.71 -1.71
CA GLY A 61 -0.52 -11.52 -1.84
C GLY A 61 -1.73 -10.67 -2.28
N HIS A 62 -2.71 -11.30 -2.91
CA HIS A 62 -3.87 -10.63 -3.54
C HIS A 62 -4.56 -9.58 -2.66
N LEU A 63 -4.64 -9.80 -1.36
CA LEU A 63 -5.28 -8.85 -0.45
C LEU A 63 -4.46 -7.56 -0.29
N LEU A 64 -3.15 -7.68 -0.18
CA LEU A 64 -2.22 -6.56 -0.02
C LEU A 64 -1.90 -5.88 -1.36
N SER A 65 -2.02 -6.59 -2.50
CA SER A 65 -1.89 -6.04 -3.86
C SER A 65 -3.13 -5.23 -4.27
N SER A 66 -3.66 -4.41 -3.36
CA SER A 66 -4.85 -3.61 -3.60
C SER A 66 -4.83 -2.33 -2.78
N ASN A 67 -5.71 -1.41 -3.11
CA ASN A 67 -5.87 -0.16 -2.36
C ASN A 67 -6.75 -0.30 -1.10
N ARG A 68 -6.95 -1.50 -0.58
CA ARG A 68 -7.71 -1.72 0.65
C ARG A 68 -6.83 -1.55 1.87
N ILE A 69 -7.34 -0.88 2.90
CA ILE A 69 -6.69 -0.83 4.21
C ILE A 69 -7.09 -2.09 4.98
N VAL A 70 -6.16 -3.03 5.09
CA VAL A 70 -6.40 -4.33 5.70
C VAL A 70 -6.40 -4.22 7.22
N VAL A 71 -7.33 -4.93 7.87
CA VAL A 71 -7.45 -4.99 9.33
C VAL A 71 -7.72 -6.42 9.79
N PHE A 72 -7.08 -6.81 10.89
CA PHE A 72 -7.36 -8.04 11.62
C PHE A 72 -8.09 -7.66 12.91
N PRO A 73 -9.43 -7.72 12.91
CA PRO A 73 -10.23 -7.32 14.08
C PRO A 73 -10.09 -8.31 15.23
N GLU A 74 -9.83 -9.58 14.94
CA GLU A 74 -9.70 -10.64 15.92
C GLU A 74 -8.92 -11.82 15.32
N GLY A 75 -7.83 -12.22 15.96
CA GLY A 75 -7.05 -13.41 15.60
C GLY A 75 -6.75 -13.51 14.10
N ASN A 76 -7.23 -14.57 13.46
CA ASN A 76 -7.02 -14.84 12.02
C ASN A 76 -8.18 -14.30 11.14
N VAL A 77 -9.09 -13.51 11.68
CA VAL A 77 -10.18 -12.90 10.90
C VAL A 77 -9.61 -11.71 10.11
N VAL A 78 -9.75 -11.77 8.80
CA VAL A 78 -9.28 -10.72 7.88
C VAL A 78 -10.46 -9.89 7.40
N ASN A 79 -10.34 -8.56 7.48
CA ASN A 79 -11.32 -7.61 6.99
C ASN A 79 -10.63 -6.39 6.36
N VAL A 80 -11.40 -5.41 5.92
CA VAL A 80 -10.91 -4.12 5.43
C VAL A 80 -11.74 -3.00 6.06
N TYR A 81 -11.15 -1.83 6.25
CA TYR A 81 -11.90 -0.68 6.74
C TYR A 81 -12.98 -0.27 5.74
N GLU A 82 -14.23 -0.25 6.19
CA GLU A 82 -15.33 0.27 5.38
C GLU A 82 -15.18 1.77 5.16
N GLY A 83 -15.50 2.25 3.96
CA GLY A 83 -15.47 3.67 3.63
C GLY A 83 -14.07 4.30 3.61
N ALA A 84 -13.00 3.53 3.75
CA ALA A 84 -11.62 3.99 3.70
C ALA A 84 -10.77 3.13 2.75
N ARG A 85 -9.89 3.78 1.99
CA ARG A 85 -8.98 3.12 1.06
C ARG A 85 -7.67 3.86 0.97
N TRP A 86 -6.63 3.18 0.58
CA TRP A 86 -5.44 3.83 0.06
C TRP A 86 -5.76 4.52 -1.28
N HIS A 87 -5.03 5.58 -1.62
CA HIS A 87 -5.18 6.30 -2.89
C HIS A 87 -4.59 5.52 -4.08
N GLU A 88 -3.65 4.61 -3.81
CA GLU A 88 -3.00 3.69 -4.75
C GLU A 88 -2.93 2.28 -4.12
N ASP A 89 -2.46 1.29 -4.86
CA ASP A 89 -2.23 -0.04 -4.30
C ASP A 89 -1.07 0.01 -3.29
N ALA A 90 -1.17 -0.76 -2.20
CA ALA A 90 -0.23 -0.68 -1.08
C ALA A 90 1.24 -0.94 -1.48
N PRO A 91 1.58 -1.90 -2.38
CA PRO A 91 2.95 -2.09 -2.84
C PRO A 91 3.53 -0.87 -3.57
N ASP A 92 2.74 -0.21 -4.41
CA ASP A 92 3.18 0.98 -5.16
C ASP A 92 3.45 2.16 -4.23
N MET A 93 2.55 2.37 -3.23
CA MET A 93 2.77 3.37 -2.20
C MET A 93 4.03 3.10 -1.39
N LEU A 94 4.25 1.84 -1.00
CA LEU A 94 5.44 1.45 -0.23
C LEU A 94 6.72 1.66 -1.04
N GLN A 95 6.75 1.26 -2.32
CA GLN A 95 7.88 1.53 -3.22
C GLN A 95 8.20 3.03 -3.28
N ALA A 96 7.18 3.86 -3.50
CA ALA A 96 7.36 5.31 -3.60
C ALA A 96 7.93 5.91 -2.30
N GLN A 97 7.46 5.45 -1.13
CA GLN A 97 7.95 5.90 0.17
C GLN A 97 9.39 5.45 0.44
N LEU A 98 9.74 4.20 0.13
CA LEU A 98 11.10 3.69 0.26
C LEU A 98 12.07 4.47 -0.63
N ILE A 99 11.70 4.74 -1.89
CA ILE A 99 12.52 5.57 -2.80
C ILE A 99 12.70 6.96 -2.19
N ALA A 100 11.62 7.64 -1.79
CA ALA A 100 11.68 8.98 -1.25
C ALA A 100 12.53 9.07 0.03
N GLY A 101 12.35 8.11 0.95
CA GLY A 101 13.10 8.09 2.21
C GLY A 101 14.58 7.79 2.02
N LEU A 102 14.94 6.85 1.14
CA LEU A 102 16.34 6.54 0.85
C LEU A 102 17.03 7.65 0.05
N GLN A 103 16.30 8.35 -0.83
CA GLN A 103 16.83 9.54 -1.51
C GLN A 103 17.18 10.66 -0.51
N GLN A 104 16.33 10.88 0.52
CA GLN A 104 16.59 11.90 1.54
C GLN A 104 17.84 11.61 2.38
N GLN A 105 18.22 10.34 2.49
CA GLN A 105 19.43 9.95 3.24
C GLN A 105 20.73 10.08 2.45
N GLU A 106 20.66 10.30 1.13
CA GLU A 106 21.81 10.52 0.23
C GLU A 106 22.88 9.39 0.28
N LEU A 107 22.44 8.13 0.56
CA LEU A 107 23.34 6.99 0.74
C LEU A 107 23.92 6.44 -0.56
N PHE A 108 23.23 6.64 -1.68
CA PHE A 108 23.58 6.14 -3.00
C PHE A 108 23.67 7.31 -4.00
N ALA A 109 24.44 7.14 -5.08
CA ALA A 109 24.51 8.12 -6.15
C ALA A 109 23.13 8.43 -6.75
N ASN A 110 22.24 7.44 -6.78
CA ASN A 110 20.83 7.61 -7.12
C ASN A 110 20.00 6.47 -6.52
N VAL A 111 18.76 6.78 -6.13
CA VAL A 111 17.74 5.80 -5.76
C VAL A 111 16.54 6.04 -6.65
N SER A 112 16.05 5.00 -7.32
CA SER A 112 14.92 5.11 -8.26
C SER A 112 14.16 3.79 -8.37
N SER A 113 13.08 3.77 -9.16
CA SER A 113 12.44 2.51 -9.51
C SER A 113 13.36 1.64 -10.38
N ASP A 114 13.13 0.35 -10.37
CA ASP A 114 13.82 -0.67 -11.19
C ASP A 114 13.71 -0.44 -12.71
N ARG A 115 12.79 0.44 -13.14
CA ARG A 115 12.63 0.81 -14.56
C ARG A 115 13.73 1.72 -15.09
N LEU A 116 14.51 2.35 -14.22
CA LEU A 116 15.64 3.18 -14.57
C LEU A 116 16.96 2.37 -14.45
N PRO A 117 18.02 2.78 -15.15
CA PRO A 117 19.33 2.11 -15.05
C PRO A 117 19.83 2.10 -13.60
N HIS A 118 20.22 0.94 -13.10
CA HIS A 118 20.72 0.70 -11.75
C HIS A 118 21.89 -0.27 -11.75
N ASP A 119 22.69 -0.23 -10.70
CA ASP A 119 23.84 -1.11 -10.49
C ASP A 119 23.50 -2.16 -9.42
N LEU A 120 22.61 -1.81 -8.50
CA LEU A 120 22.04 -2.67 -7.48
C LEU A 120 20.52 -2.70 -7.63
N LEU A 121 19.90 -3.86 -7.40
CA LEU A 121 18.45 -4.02 -7.46
C LEU A 121 17.93 -4.60 -6.14
N LEU A 122 17.00 -3.88 -5.52
CA LEU A 122 16.26 -4.37 -4.36
C LEU A 122 14.94 -4.99 -4.81
N LEU A 123 14.83 -6.30 -4.65
CA LEU A 123 13.59 -7.05 -4.75
C LEU A 123 12.99 -7.21 -3.36
N SER A 124 11.66 -7.25 -3.27
CA SER A 124 11.01 -7.44 -1.98
C SER A 124 9.64 -8.10 -2.09
N GLU A 125 9.20 -8.72 -0.97
CA GLU A 125 7.87 -9.28 -0.80
C GLU A 125 7.21 -8.71 0.45
N LEU A 126 6.05 -8.07 0.29
CA LEU A 126 5.26 -7.51 1.37
C LEU A 126 4.39 -8.60 2.00
N ARG A 127 4.83 -9.10 3.16
CA ARG A 127 4.16 -10.18 3.91
C ARG A 127 3.01 -9.67 4.76
N HIS A 128 3.23 -8.52 5.43
CA HIS A 128 2.27 -7.90 6.32
C HIS A 128 2.20 -6.40 6.06
N PHE A 129 1.00 -5.87 5.96
CA PHE A 129 0.69 -4.44 5.89
C PHE A 129 -0.76 -4.23 6.34
N GLN A 130 -1.01 -4.46 7.61
CA GLN A 130 -2.34 -4.44 8.21
C GLN A 130 -2.32 -3.84 9.61
N SER A 131 -3.49 -3.40 10.07
CA SER A 131 -3.72 -3.11 11.48
C SER A 131 -4.30 -4.32 12.21
N GLU A 132 -3.94 -4.51 13.47
CA GLU A 132 -4.34 -5.64 14.31
C GLU A 132 -4.93 -5.13 15.62
N TYR A 133 -6.11 -5.64 15.98
CA TYR A 133 -6.86 -5.26 17.18
C TYR A 133 -6.68 -6.25 18.33
N ASP A 134 -5.52 -6.89 18.43
CA ASP A 134 -5.11 -7.65 19.62
C ASP A 134 -4.92 -6.76 20.86
N THR A 135 -4.77 -5.45 20.62
CA THR A 135 -4.75 -4.38 21.63
C THR A 135 -5.67 -3.24 21.23
N SER A 136 -6.07 -2.39 22.19
CA SER A 136 -6.78 -1.13 21.93
C SER A 136 -5.99 0.03 22.54
N PRO A 137 -5.55 1.03 21.73
CA PRO A 137 -5.64 1.16 20.28
C PRO A 137 -4.90 0.03 19.53
N PRO A 138 -5.24 -0.20 18.23
CA PRO A 138 -4.63 -1.26 17.43
C PRO A 138 -3.16 -0.96 17.12
N SER A 139 -2.44 -2.00 16.73
CA SER A 139 -1.09 -1.86 16.19
C SER A 139 -1.07 -2.14 14.69
N VAL A 140 -0.24 -1.42 13.95
CA VAL A 140 0.11 -1.74 12.57
C VAL A 140 1.23 -2.78 12.59
N ASN A 141 1.09 -3.79 11.76
CA ASN A 141 2.12 -4.80 11.50
C ASN A 141 2.56 -4.65 10.03
N LEU A 142 3.86 -4.37 9.82
CA LEU A 142 4.50 -4.27 8.52
C LEU A 142 5.65 -5.27 8.49
N GLN A 143 5.63 -6.21 7.53
CA GLN A 143 6.75 -7.13 7.29
C GLN A 143 7.11 -7.12 5.82
N LEU A 144 8.41 -6.91 5.56
CA LEU A 144 8.99 -6.87 4.23
C LEU A 144 10.20 -7.81 4.18
N ASP A 145 10.12 -8.82 3.33
CA ASP A 145 11.27 -9.67 2.99
C ASP A 145 11.99 -9.01 1.82
N VAL A 146 13.32 -8.88 1.89
CA VAL A 146 14.11 -8.19 0.87
C VAL A 146 15.27 -9.04 0.40
N GLN A 147 15.64 -8.86 -0.88
CA GLN A 147 16.82 -9.40 -1.51
C GLN A 147 17.54 -8.33 -2.32
N LEU A 148 18.81 -8.12 -2.06
CA LEU A 148 19.67 -7.23 -2.83
C LEU A 148 20.39 -8.04 -3.90
N LEU A 149 20.29 -7.60 -5.15
CA LEU A 149 21.01 -8.15 -6.29
C LEU A 149 22.10 -7.20 -6.75
N GLY A 150 23.23 -7.74 -7.17
CA GLY A 150 24.31 -6.99 -7.83
C GLY A 150 24.04 -6.73 -9.31
N ALA A 151 24.99 -6.06 -9.97
CA ALA A 151 24.91 -5.71 -11.39
C ALA A 151 24.81 -6.94 -12.32
N ASP A 152 25.32 -8.07 -11.89
CA ASP A 152 25.23 -9.37 -12.58
C ASP A 152 23.95 -10.15 -12.24
N GLN A 153 23.02 -9.51 -11.55
CA GLN A 153 21.76 -10.09 -11.04
C GLN A 153 21.95 -11.28 -10.08
N GLN A 154 23.15 -11.41 -9.49
CA GLN A 154 23.35 -12.42 -8.44
C GLN A 154 22.95 -11.86 -7.08
N PRO A 155 22.37 -12.72 -6.21
CA PRO A 155 22.04 -12.31 -4.85
C PRO A 155 23.30 -11.92 -4.05
N VAL A 156 23.28 -10.71 -3.50
CA VAL A 156 24.33 -10.19 -2.61
C VAL A 156 23.99 -10.48 -1.16
N ALA A 157 22.76 -10.14 -0.76
CA ALA A 157 22.27 -10.32 0.61
C ALA A 157 20.74 -10.40 0.64
N SER A 158 20.19 -10.98 1.71
CA SER A 158 18.76 -11.01 1.96
C SER A 158 18.47 -10.91 3.46
N THR A 159 17.33 -10.34 3.81
CA THR A 159 16.84 -10.26 5.19
C THR A 159 15.33 -10.06 5.23
N SER A 160 14.74 -10.11 6.42
CA SER A 160 13.33 -9.78 6.68
C SER A 160 13.26 -8.69 7.73
N PHE A 161 12.47 -7.66 7.47
CA PHE A 161 12.15 -6.61 8.42
C PHE A 161 10.73 -6.80 8.94
N ALA A 162 10.56 -6.72 10.25
CA ALA A 162 9.26 -6.80 10.90
C ALA A 162 9.11 -5.59 11.84
N ILE A 163 8.18 -4.73 11.53
CA ILE A 163 7.90 -3.50 12.26
C ILE A 163 6.50 -3.59 12.85
N ARG A 164 6.40 -3.26 14.13
CA ARG A 164 5.12 -3.09 14.80
C ARG A 164 5.03 -1.68 15.38
N GLU A 165 3.96 -0.95 15.04
CA GLU A 165 3.75 0.42 15.47
C GLU A 165 2.33 0.58 16.02
N ARG A 166 2.21 1.17 17.22
CA ARG A 166 0.92 1.33 17.87
C ARG A 166 0.25 2.63 17.43
N ALA A 167 -1.01 2.56 17.01
CA ALA A 167 -1.80 3.76 16.74
C ALA A 167 -2.10 4.54 18.04
N THR A 168 -2.30 5.84 17.93
CA THR A 168 -2.63 6.71 19.08
C THR A 168 -4.11 6.58 19.48
N SER A 169 -4.98 6.20 18.55
CA SER A 169 -6.39 5.91 18.80
C SER A 169 -6.92 4.84 17.84
N THR A 170 -8.20 4.50 17.95
CA THR A 170 -8.90 3.59 17.02
C THR A 170 -9.39 4.28 15.75
N GLY A 171 -9.21 5.61 15.64
CA GLY A 171 -9.61 6.39 14.47
C GLY A 171 -8.74 6.05 13.24
N ILE A 172 -9.35 5.93 12.07
CA ILE A 172 -8.63 5.58 10.83
C ILE A 172 -7.45 6.55 10.54
N PRO A 173 -7.56 7.88 10.73
CA PRO A 173 -6.41 8.79 10.54
C PRO A 173 -5.22 8.43 11.44
N ASP A 174 -5.45 8.04 12.70
CA ASP A 174 -4.40 7.66 13.63
C ASP A 174 -3.77 6.31 13.27
N VAL A 175 -4.56 5.38 12.75
CA VAL A 175 -4.06 4.12 12.19
C VAL A 175 -3.22 4.39 10.94
N VAL A 176 -3.64 5.29 10.06
CA VAL A 176 -2.86 5.70 8.87
C VAL A 176 -1.54 6.35 9.28
N ASN A 177 -1.51 7.18 10.33
CA ASN A 177 -0.28 7.74 10.88
C ASN A 177 0.66 6.65 11.41
N ALA A 178 0.12 5.61 12.06
CA ALA A 178 0.93 4.47 12.50
C ALA A 178 1.52 3.67 11.33
N PHE A 179 0.80 3.53 10.20
CA PHE A 179 1.38 2.97 8.97
C PHE A 179 2.56 3.82 8.45
N GLY A 180 2.42 5.16 8.48
CA GLY A 180 3.51 6.06 8.12
C GLY A 180 4.73 5.85 9.01
N SER A 181 4.55 5.89 10.34
CA SER A 181 5.64 5.66 11.31
C SER A 181 6.30 4.29 11.15
N ALA A 182 5.51 3.25 10.86
CA ALA A 182 6.04 1.91 10.58
C ALA A 182 6.90 1.90 9.31
N THR A 183 6.46 2.61 8.27
CA THR A 183 7.19 2.73 6.99
C THR A 183 8.50 3.51 7.17
N ASP A 184 8.49 4.59 7.95
CA ASP A 184 9.70 5.36 8.27
C ASP A 184 10.73 4.51 9.00
N ARG A 185 10.32 3.77 10.03
CA ARG A 185 11.21 2.83 10.75
C ARG A 185 11.74 1.71 9.87
N LEU A 186 10.91 1.17 8.97
CA LEU A 186 11.37 0.21 7.96
C LEU A 186 12.46 0.82 7.09
N THR A 187 12.25 2.05 6.60
CA THR A 187 13.19 2.75 5.72
C THR A 187 14.53 2.99 6.41
N GLU A 188 14.53 3.38 7.69
CA GLU A 188 15.76 3.54 8.50
C GLU A 188 16.53 2.22 8.66
N GLN A 189 15.82 1.13 8.97
CA GLN A 189 16.45 -0.18 9.12
C GLN A 189 16.98 -0.70 7.78
N LEU A 190 16.23 -0.50 6.71
CA LEU A 190 16.64 -0.86 5.35
C LEU A 190 17.88 -0.09 4.92
N ALA A 191 17.93 1.22 5.18
CA ALA A 191 19.09 2.07 4.89
C ALA A 191 20.36 1.55 5.59
N SER A 192 20.26 1.29 6.90
CA SER A 192 21.38 0.75 7.68
C SER A 192 21.84 -0.62 7.17
N TRP A 193 20.91 -1.47 6.76
CA TRP A 193 21.23 -2.77 6.20
C TRP A 193 21.88 -2.66 4.81
N LEU A 194 21.38 -1.75 3.95
CA LEU A 194 21.94 -1.52 2.62
C LEU A 194 23.40 -1.05 2.69
N ILE A 195 23.72 -0.10 3.57
CA ILE A 195 25.11 0.37 3.78
C ILE A 195 26.05 -0.78 4.15
N THR A 196 25.56 -1.70 4.97
CA THR A 196 26.39 -2.81 5.49
C THR A 196 26.61 -3.91 4.43
N ASN A 197 25.66 -4.08 3.50
CA ASN A 197 25.61 -5.22 2.59
C ASN A 197 25.81 -4.84 1.11
N ALA A 198 25.78 -3.55 0.73
CA ALA A 198 26.15 -3.14 -0.62
C ALA A 198 27.63 -3.50 -0.87
N PRO A 199 27.95 -4.10 -2.05
CA PRO A 199 29.33 -4.34 -2.41
C PRO A 199 30.08 -3.02 -2.56
N ASN A 200 31.35 -3.00 -2.11
CA ASN A 200 32.27 -1.86 -2.29
C ASN A 200 32.86 -1.88 -3.69
#